data_3361638ae6cfac56194f76fdbc04ca02
#
_entry.id   3361638ae6cfac56194f76fdbc04ca02
#
_cell.length_a   1.000
_cell.length_b   1.000
_cell.length_c   1.000
_cell.angle_alpha   90.00
_cell.angle_beta   90.00
_cell.angle_gamma   90.00
#
_symmetry.space_group_name_H-M   'P 1'
#
loop_
_entity.id
_entity.type
_entity.pdbx_description
1 polymer ?
#
loop_
_entity_poly.entity_id
_entity_poly.type
_entity_poly.pdbx_seq_one_letter_code
_entity_poly.pdbx_strand_id
1 'polypeptide(L)' 'GAISATIICNDPVTADVFSTAAFVLGEKTWLFTRTAFPTYGAEVFLVTPKQKILKTDNFALYEQADR' A
#
# COMPACT_ATOMS: atom_id res chain seq x y z
N GLY A 1 4.34 11.00 7.33
CA GLY A 1 4.30 9.57 7.03
C GLY A 1 3.01 8.90 7.45
N ALA A 2 3.02 7.60 7.48
CA ALA A 2 1.89 6.78 7.86
C ALA A 2 2.13 6.14 9.24
N ILE A 3 1.05 5.68 9.90
CA ILE A 3 1.17 4.87 11.10
C ILE A 3 1.55 3.44 10.71
N SER A 4 0.97 2.92 9.63
CA SER A 4 1.32 1.61 9.14
C SER A 4 1.14 1.55 7.63
N ALA A 5 1.89 0.63 7.00
CA ALA A 5 1.79 0.37 5.58
C ALA A 5 1.94 -1.13 5.35
N THR A 6 1.03 -1.71 4.58
CA THR A 6 1.05 -3.12 4.22
C THR A 6 1.10 -3.23 2.71
N ILE A 7 2.03 -4.04 2.20
CA ILE A 7 2.21 -4.24 0.76
C ILE A 7 1.97 -5.71 0.44
N ILE A 8 1.19 -5.96 -0.59
CA ILE A 8 1.03 -7.29 -1.19
C ILE A 8 1.70 -7.24 -2.56
N CYS A 9 2.73 -8.05 -2.74
CA CYS A 9 3.51 -8.09 -3.97
C CYS A 9 4.17 -9.45 -4.09
N ASN A 10 4.28 -9.96 -5.33
CA ASN A 10 4.87 -11.28 -5.56
C ASN A 10 6.38 -11.33 -5.28
N ASP A 11 7.06 -10.19 -5.40
CA ASP A 11 8.51 -10.11 -5.16
C ASP A 11 8.77 -9.58 -3.76
N PRO A 12 9.39 -10.37 -2.86
CA PRO A 12 9.63 -9.92 -1.48
C PRO A 12 10.53 -8.69 -1.38
N VAL A 13 11.51 -8.56 -2.29
CA VAL A 13 12.40 -7.41 -2.27
C VAL A 13 11.63 -6.14 -2.64
N THR A 14 10.83 -6.22 -3.69
CA THR A 14 9.98 -5.10 -4.10
C THR A 14 8.97 -4.74 -3.00
N ALA A 15 8.39 -5.75 -2.35
CA ALA A 15 7.44 -5.51 -1.27
C ALA A 15 8.10 -4.76 -0.11
N ASP A 16 9.33 -5.11 0.24
CA ASP A 16 10.05 -4.44 1.32
C ASP A 16 10.33 -2.98 0.98
N VAL A 17 10.82 -2.73 -0.24
CA VAL A 17 11.11 -1.36 -0.68
C VAL A 17 9.84 -0.52 -0.73
N PHE A 18 8.76 -1.06 -1.28
CA PHE A 18 7.50 -0.35 -1.39
C PHE A 18 6.86 -0.10 -0.02
N SER A 19 7.00 -1.04 0.91
CA SER A 19 6.50 -0.86 2.26
C SER A 19 7.17 0.33 2.94
N THR A 20 8.49 0.42 2.84
CA THR A 20 9.24 1.55 3.39
C THR A 20 8.84 2.86 2.71
N ALA A 21 8.75 2.85 1.37
CA ALA A 21 8.38 4.05 0.63
C ALA A 21 6.97 4.52 0.97
N ALA A 22 6.01 3.60 1.03
CA ALA A 22 4.63 3.96 1.36
C ALA A 22 4.52 4.51 2.77
N PHE A 23 5.25 3.94 3.72
CA PHE A 23 5.26 4.40 5.10
C PHE A 23 5.79 5.83 5.20
N VAL A 24 6.90 6.12 4.51
CA VAL A 24 7.54 7.44 4.54
C VAL A 24 6.71 8.48 3.79
N LEU A 25 6.23 8.15 2.61
CA LEU A 25 5.48 9.07 1.76
C LEU A 25 4.09 9.38 2.32
N GLY A 26 3.42 8.37 2.84
CA GLY A 26 2.14 8.55 3.50
C GLY A 26 1.04 9.10 2.60
N GLU A 27 0.13 9.85 3.21
CA GLU A 27 -1.08 10.33 2.55
C GLU A 27 -0.78 11.38 1.47
N LYS A 28 0.26 12.18 1.65
CA LYS A 28 0.53 13.30 0.76
C LYS A 28 0.75 12.87 -0.69
N THR A 29 1.28 11.69 -0.90
CA THR A 29 1.57 11.17 -2.23
C THR A 29 0.63 10.05 -2.64
N TRP A 30 -0.51 9.93 -1.97
CA TRP A 30 -1.43 8.83 -2.21
C TRP A 30 -1.92 8.77 -3.65
N LEU A 31 -2.19 9.93 -4.27
CA LEU A 31 -2.62 9.97 -5.67
C LEU A 31 -1.60 9.31 -6.60
N PHE A 32 -0.32 9.49 -6.31
CA PHE A 32 0.74 8.81 -7.05
C PHE A 32 0.81 7.32 -6.68
N THR A 33 0.84 7.03 -5.39
CA THR A 33 0.99 5.66 -4.89
C THR A 33 -0.10 4.74 -5.41
N ARG A 34 -1.36 5.21 -5.39
CA ARG A 34 -2.51 4.40 -5.77
C ARG A 34 -2.49 3.98 -7.24
N THR A 35 -1.76 4.70 -8.08
CA THR A 35 -1.64 4.39 -9.51
C THR A 35 -0.32 3.71 -9.84
N ALA A 36 0.78 4.16 -9.23
CA ALA A 36 2.11 3.66 -9.55
C ALA A 36 2.35 2.26 -9.01
N PHE A 37 1.97 1.99 -7.76
CA PHE A 37 2.28 0.71 -7.14
C PHE A 37 1.60 -0.47 -7.85
N PRO A 38 0.29 -0.39 -8.20
CA PRO A 38 -0.32 -1.48 -8.97
C PRO A 38 0.32 -1.74 -10.33
N THR A 39 0.91 -0.70 -10.94
CA THR A 39 1.64 -0.85 -12.19
C THR A 39 2.82 -1.82 -12.04
N TYR A 40 3.41 -1.90 -10.86
CA TYR A 40 4.49 -2.82 -10.53
C TYR A 40 4.00 -4.09 -9.85
N GLY A 41 2.69 -4.34 -9.89
CA GLY A 41 2.12 -5.56 -9.30
C GLY A 41 1.98 -5.52 -7.79
N ALA A 42 1.95 -4.33 -7.19
CA ALA A 42 1.85 -4.18 -5.75
C ALA A 42 0.52 -3.55 -5.35
N GLU A 43 -0.11 -4.11 -4.30
CA GLU A 43 -1.29 -3.51 -3.69
C GLU A 43 -0.91 -2.95 -2.32
N VAL A 44 -1.51 -1.84 -1.94
CA VAL A 44 -1.12 -1.07 -0.76
C VAL A 44 -2.30 -0.85 0.17
N PHE A 45 -2.07 -1.05 1.46
CA PHE A 45 -3.00 -0.69 2.53
C PHE A 45 -2.25 0.24 3.49
N LEU A 46 -2.75 1.45 3.67
CA LEU A 46 -2.07 2.49 4.42
C LEU A 46 -2.99 3.04 5.52
N VAL A 47 -2.46 3.21 6.73
CA VAL A 47 -3.18 3.89 7.80
C VAL A 47 -2.45 5.19 8.13
N THR A 48 -3.18 6.31 8.04
CA THR A 48 -2.61 7.63 8.29
C THR A 48 -2.67 8.00 9.77
N PRO A 49 -1.91 9.01 10.21
CA PRO A 49 -1.98 9.48 11.60
C PRO A 49 -3.37 9.93 12.03
N LYS A 50 -4.23 10.31 11.07
CA LYS A 50 -5.61 10.68 11.36
C LYS A 50 -6.53 9.47 11.34
N GLN A 51 -5.97 8.25 11.34
CA GLN A 51 -6.70 6.99 11.33
C GLN A 51 -7.52 6.80 10.04
N LYS A 52 -7.14 7.47 8.98
CA LYS A 52 -7.75 7.30 7.68
C LYS A 52 -7.12 6.08 6.99
N ILE A 53 -7.97 5.25 6.41
CA ILE A 53 -7.52 4.05 5.70
C ILE A 53 -7.51 4.33 4.21
N LEU A 54 -6.35 4.12 3.59
CA LEU A 54 -6.16 4.26 2.15
C LEU A 54 -5.70 2.92 1.61
N LYS A 55 -6.36 2.44 0.56
CA LYS A 55 -5.96 1.18 -0.06
C LYS A 55 -6.19 1.23 -1.56
N THR A 56 -5.35 0.50 -2.29
CA THR A 56 -5.51 0.39 -3.73
C THR A 56 -6.75 -0.44 -4.05
N ASP A 57 -7.32 -0.22 -5.24
CA ASP A 57 -8.63 -0.76 -5.59
C ASP A 57 -8.69 -2.28 -5.49
N ASN A 58 -7.60 -2.97 -5.87
CA ASN A 58 -7.58 -4.43 -5.88
C ASN A 58 -7.15 -5.05 -4.56
N PHE A 59 -6.80 -4.24 -3.57
CA PHE A 59 -6.38 -4.78 -2.27
C PHE A 59 -7.48 -5.64 -1.64
N ALA A 60 -8.73 -5.23 -1.81
CA ALA A 60 -9.87 -5.94 -1.23
C ALA A 60 -9.98 -7.39 -1.72
N LEU A 61 -9.50 -7.69 -2.94
CA LEU A 61 -9.50 -9.05 -3.45
C LEU A 61 -8.65 -9.98 -2.58
N TYR A 62 -7.51 -9.48 -2.11
CA TYR A 62 -6.62 -10.25 -1.24
C TYR A 62 -7.20 -10.39 0.18
N GLU A 63 -7.91 -9.39 0.65
CA GLU A 63 -8.60 -9.47 1.94
C GLU A 63 -9.66 -10.57 1.92
N GLN A 64 -10.38 -10.71 0.81
CA GLN A 64 -11.41 -11.74 0.66
C GLN A 64 -10.80 -13.13 0.54
N ALA A 65 -9.61 -13.25 -0.02
CA ALA A 65 -8.95 -14.53 -0.24
C ALA A 65 -8.55 -15.23 1.07
N ASP A 66 -8.49 -14.49 2.16
CA ASP A 66 -8.11 -15.02 3.47
C ASP A 66 -9.22 -15.80 4.17
N ARG A 67 -10.37 -15.92 3.55
CA ARG A 67 -11.53 -16.58 4.17
C ARG A 67 -11.64 -18.04 3.81
#